data_7de1824b4fd65e5f62b3f96be910bff7
#
_entry.id   7de1824b4fd65e5f62b3f96be910bff7
#
_cell.length_a   1.000
_cell.length_b   1.000
_cell.length_c   1.000
_cell.angle_alpha   90.00
_cell.angle_beta   90.00
_cell.angle_gamma   90.00
#
_symmetry.space_group_name_H-M   'P 1'
#
loop_
_entity.id
_entity.type
_entity.pdbx_description
1 polymer ?
#
loop_
_entity_poly.entity_id
_entity_poly.type
_entity_poly.pdbx_seq_one_letter_code
_entity_poly.pdbx_strand_id
1 'polypeptide(L)'
;MNTQSGNRTRGPKWSYDETLATFGLYMMLNQRQRNDKNNPHIAQLAVGLNRTASSVYMKLMNLRAHDPNEHARGVSGLAHSGKLEIQIWKEYQEQSDKLLILALNVYVSFIEKVPLPTQDARNRRTMHSSPTPQKSLVEETTSLLIDAPRPPIVAGQQQTTAPLGSEHETTALSRVNQSYFRNALIANYHDTCCLTGINIDPLLIASHIKPWKVSTGFEKTNAANGLLLNAFHDKAFDRGYMTIDDDYRVHISARVPHNDINDYWMYQFEGRYITLPSSNPPSHEFIEYHQKHVFLTV
;
A
#
# COMPACT_ATOMS: atom_id res chain seq x y z
N MET A 1 17.15 49.37 -17.92
CA MET A 1 17.00 48.30 -16.90
C MET A 1 16.51 47.05 -17.60
N ASN A 2 17.41 46.13 -17.94
CA ASN A 2 17.07 44.88 -18.67
C ASN A 2 16.75 43.79 -17.64
N THR A 3 15.48 43.44 -17.52
CA THR A 3 15.05 42.25 -16.77
C THR A 3 15.22 41.05 -17.68
N GLN A 4 16.34 40.33 -17.51
CA GLN A 4 16.49 38.99 -18.09
C GLN A 4 15.52 38.03 -17.40
N SER A 5 14.43 37.68 -18.07
CA SER A 5 13.58 36.55 -17.71
C SER A 5 14.40 35.27 -17.93
N GLY A 6 14.89 34.68 -16.84
CA GLY A 6 15.59 33.41 -16.88
C GLY A 6 14.69 32.32 -17.45
N ASN A 7 15.03 31.91 -18.65
CA ASN A 7 14.42 30.78 -19.34
C ASN A 7 14.74 29.50 -18.53
N ARG A 8 13.82 29.06 -17.63
CA ARG A 8 13.93 27.81 -16.91
C ARG A 8 13.80 26.68 -17.94
N THR A 9 14.93 26.14 -18.39
CA THR A 9 14.95 24.94 -19.22
C THR A 9 14.20 23.83 -18.51
N ARG A 10 13.11 23.38 -19.11
CA ARG A 10 12.38 22.19 -18.65
C ARG A 10 13.35 21.03 -18.65
N GLY A 11 13.46 20.32 -17.52
CA GLY A 11 14.25 19.08 -17.44
C GLY A 11 13.78 18.04 -18.46
N PRO A 12 14.59 17.00 -18.74
CA PRO A 12 14.26 15.96 -19.71
C PRO A 12 12.91 15.31 -19.40
N LYS A 13 12.16 14.97 -20.46
CA LYS A 13 10.86 14.27 -20.30
C LYS A 13 11.05 12.96 -19.53
N TRP A 14 10.08 12.58 -18.73
CA TRP A 14 10.05 11.30 -18.04
C TRP A 14 9.78 10.18 -19.05
N SER A 15 10.55 9.10 -18.97
CA SER A 15 10.26 7.86 -19.70
C SER A 15 9.20 7.03 -18.97
N TYR A 16 8.70 6.00 -19.65
CA TYR A 16 7.82 5.01 -19.04
C TYR A 16 8.55 4.28 -17.89
N ASP A 17 9.77 3.80 -18.12
CA ASP A 17 10.55 3.04 -17.13
C ASP A 17 10.89 3.88 -15.89
N GLU A 18 11.28 5.14 -16.06
CA GLU A 18 11.51 6.04 -14.93
C GLU A 18 10.23 6.28 -14.11
N THR A 19 9.08 6.40 -14.79
CA THR A 19 7.79 6.56 -14.13
C THR A 19 7.36 5.27 -13.45
N LEU A 20 7.61 4.13 -14.08
CA LEU A 20 7.34 2.80 -13.54
C LEU A 20 8.22 2.49 -12.31
N ALA A 21 9.52 2.81 -12.35
CA ALA A 21 10.41 2.72 -11.19
C ALA A 21 9.90 3.58 -10.01
N THR A 22 9.42 4.79 -10.32
CA THR A 22 8.85 5.68 -9.31
C THR A 22 7.54 5.13 -8.76
N PHE A 23 6.72 4.45 -9.58
CA PHE A 23 5.52 3.73 -9.13
C PHE A 23 5.87 2.56 -8.20
N GLY A 24 6.91 1.77 -8.52
CA GLY A 24 7.42 0.73 -7.63
C GLY A 24 7.80 1.29 -6.25
N LEU A 25 8.54 2.40 -6.21
CA LEU A 25 8.86 3.09 -4.97
C LEU A 25 7.59 3.62 -4.27
N TYR A 26 6.63 4.18 -5.02
CA TYR A 26 5.36 4.66 -4.48
C TYR A 26 4.60 3.57 -3.72
N MET A 27 4.52 2.37 -4.29
CA MET A 27 3.83 1.24 -3.67
C MET A 27 4.51 0.72 -2.40
N MET A 28 5.84 0.80 -2.31
CA MET A 28 6.60 0.37 -1.13
C MET A 28 6.53 1.37 0.04
N LEU A 29 6.43 2.67 -0.23
CA LEU A 29 6.44 3.70 0.80
C LEU A 29 5.08 3.80 1.50
N ASN A 30 5.07 3.97 2.83
CA ASN A 30 3.88 4.36 3.56
C ASN A 30 3.56 5.86 3.36
N GLN A 31 2.37 6.31 3.79
CA GLN A 31 1.91 7.69 3.58
C GLN A 31 2.86 8.74 4.17
N ARG A 32 3.39 8.51 5.39
CA ARG A 32 4.36 9.43 6.03
C ARG A 32 5.64 9.52 5.21
N GLN A 33 6.15 8.38 4.74
CA GLN A 33 7.35 8.30 3.91
C GLN A 33 7.15 8.95 2.54
N ARG A 34 5.98 8.80 1.91
CA ARG A 34 5.64 9.45 0.64
C ARG A 34 5.59 10.98 0.77
N ASN A 35 5.14 11.49 1.93
CA ASN A 35 5.03 12.92 2.18
C ASN A 35 6.37 13.58 2.62
N ASP A 36 7.37 12.78 2.95
CA ASP A 36 8.69 13.27 3.32
C ASP A 36 9.56 13.46 2.07
N LYS A 37 9.69 14.71 1.61
CA LYS A 37 10.56 15.06 0.47
C LYS A 37 12.05 14.76 0.71
N ASN A 38 12.47 14.56 1.95
CA ASN A 38 13.84 14.21 2.33
C ASN A 38 14.02 12.70 2.55
N ASN A 39 13.03 11.89 2.20
CA ASN A 39 13.10 10.44 2.32
C ASN A 39 14.32 9.91 1.58
N PRO A 40 15.18 9.09 2.21
CA PRO A 40 16.43 8.59 1.62
C PRO A 40 16.21 7.74 0.37
N HIS A 41 15.11 7.01 0.27
CA HIS A 41 14.80 6.20 -0.92
C HIS A 41 14.40 7.06 -2.12
N ILE A 42 13.78 8.22 -1.90
CA ILE A 42 13.54 9.21 -2.96
C ILE A 42 14.87 9.78 -3.47
N ALA A 43 15.79 10.09 -2.56
CA ALA A 43 17.11 10.57 -2.93
C ALA A 43 17.93 9.49 -3.66
N GLN A 44 17.87 8.25 -3.21
CA GLN A 44 18.53 7.10 -3.86
C GLN A 44 18.03 6.90 -5.30
N LEU A 45 16.71 6.85 -5.49
CA LEU A 45 16.13 6.71 -6.82
C LEU A 45 16.47 7.92 -7.71
N ALA A 46 16.52 9.12 -7.17
CA ALA A 46 16.88 10.32 -7.92
C ALA A 46 18.31 10.22 -8.49
N VAL A 47 19.26 9.71 -7.70
CA VAL A 47 20.62 9.43 -8.18
C VAL A 47 20.61 8.38 -9.28
N GLY A 48 19.91 7.27 -9.09
CA GLY A 48 19.82 6.20 -10.10
C GLY A 48 19.20 6.66 -11.43
N LEU A 49 18.24 7.58 -11.37
CA LEU A 49 17.57 8.17 -12.54
C LEU A 49 18.34 9.36 -13.14
N ASN A 50 19.44 9.79 -12.53
CA ASN A 50 20.13 11.04 -12.89
C ASN A 50 19.17 12.25 -12.89
N ARG A 51 18.32 12.33 -11.84
CA ARG A 51 17.34 13.41 -11.62
C ARG A 51 17.52 14.04 -10.23
N THR A 52 16.86 15.16 -9.99
CA THR A 52 16.84 15.76 -8.64
C THR A 52 15.82 15.03 -7.76
N ALA A 53 16.09 14.95 -6.45
CA ALA A 53 15.15 14.40 -5.47
C ALA A 53 13.79 15.12 -5.51
N SER A 54 13.78 16.44 -5.73
CA SER A 54 12.55 17.21 -5.91
C SER A 54 11.75 16.78 -7.13
N SER A 55 12.40 16.42 -8.24
CA SER A 55 11.74 15.92 -9.44
C SER A 55 11.10 14.56 -9.21
N VAL A 56 11.78 13.65 -8.51
CA VAL A 56 11.24 12.32 -8.13
C VAL A 56 10.08 12.49 -7.15
N TYR A 57 10.23 13.36 -6.13
CA TYR A 57 9.15 13.66 -5.20
C TYR A 57 7.89 14.18 -5.91
N MET A 58 8.03 15.12 -6.85
CA MET A 58 6.91 15.63 -7.64
C MET A 58 6.25 14.53 -8.48
N LYS A 59 7.04 13.59 -9.02
CA LYS A 59 6.52 12.44 -9.77
C LYS A 59 5.74 11.49 -8.85
N LEU A 60 6.20 11.25 -7.63
CA LEU A 60 5.46 10.51 -6.60
C LEU A 60 4.11 11.18 -6.28
N MET A 61 4.09 12.52 -6.14
CA MET A 61 2.85 13.25 -5.89
C MET A 61 1.88 13.21 -7.08
N ASN A 62 2.38 13.18 -8.30
CA ASN A 62 1.55 12.97 -9.48
C ASN A 62 0.95 11.56 -9.52
N LEU A 63 1.72 10.52 -9.19
CA LEU A 63 1.21 9.15 -9.05
C LEU A 63 0.14 9.07 -7.96
N ARG A 64 0.37 9.71 -6.81
CA ARG A 64 -0.59 9.80 -5.72
C ARG A 64 -1.94 10.40 -6.15
N ALA A 65 -1.91 11.38 -7.01
CA ALA A 65 -3.11 12.04 -7.52
C ALA A 65 -4.03 11.12 -8.32
N HIS A 66 -3.49 10.05 -8.88
CA HIS A 66 -4.23 9.04 -9.64
C HIS A 66 -4.40 7.72 -8.89
N ASP A 67 -3.93 7.63 -7.65
CA ASP A 67 -4.19 6.50 -6.77
C ASP A 67 -5.69 6.43 -6.43
N PRO A 68 -6.40 5.34 -6.80
CA PRO A 68 -7.83 5.22 -6.54
C PRO A 68 -8.19 5.41 -5.05
N ASN A 69 -7.34 4.90 -4.14
CA ASN A 69 -7.57 5.03 -2.71
C ASN A 69 -7.38 6.48 -2.21
N GLU A 70 -6.38 7.21 -2.73
CA GLU A 70 -6.15 8.60 -2.38
C GLU A 70 -7.17 9.53 -3.05
N HIS A 71 -7.54 9.22 -4.30
CA HIS A 71 -8.56 9.99 -5.03
C HIS A 71 -9.93 9.95 -4.33
N ALA A 72 -10.34 8.78 -3.83
CA ALA A 72 -11.57 8.63 -3.06
C ALA A 72 -11.56 9.44 -1.74
N ARG A 73 -10.37 9.78 -1.22
CA ARG A 73 -10.18 10.66 -0.06
C ARG A 73 -10.16 12.15 -0.42
N GLY A 74 -10.47 12.51 -1.66
CA GLY A 74 -10.47 13.89 -2.13
C GLY A 74 -9.08 14.47 -2.41
N VAL A 75 -8.03 13.62 -2.48
CA VAL A 75 -6.70 14.08 -2.87
C VAL A 75 -6.72 14.40 -4.36
N SER A 76 -6.66 15.68 -4.69
CA SER A 76 -6.53 16.16 -6.07
C SER A 76 -5.06 16.40 -6.39
N GLY A 77 -4.66 16.03 -7.59
CA GLY A 77 -3.29 16.25 -8.06
C GLY A 77 -3.06 17.64 -8.62
N LEU A 78 -1.81 17.90 -8.99
CA LEU A 78 -1.45 19.07 -9.77
C LEU A 78 -2.18 19.02 -11.13
N ALA A 79 -2.66 20.17 -11.59
CA ALA A 79 -3.44 20.34 -12.84
C ALA A 79 -2.73 19.83 -14.13
N HIS A 80 -1.47 19.40 -14.05
CA HIS A 80 -0.64 18.95 -15.15
C HIS A 80 -0.03 17.56 -14.92
N SER A 81 -0.76 16.62 -14.26
CA SER A 81 -0.34 15.24 -14.17
C SER A 81 -0.17 14.63 -15.57
N GLY A 82 0.94 13.92 -15.78
CA GLY A 82 1.30 13.40 -17.10
C GLY A 82 0.44 12.20 -17.52
N LYS A 83 0.39 11.93 -18.83
CA LYS A 83 -0.31 10.76 -19.39
C LYS A 83 0.23 9.43 -18.87
N LEU A 84 1.52 9.37 -18.50
CA LEU A 84 2.17 8.13 -18.04
C LEU A 84 1.66 7.66 -16.69
N GLU A 85 1.38 8.56 -15.75
CA GLU A 85 0.85 8.21 -14.44
C GLU A 85 -0.55 7.59 -14.56
N ILE A 86 -1.41 8.16 -15.39
CA ILE A 86 -2.75 7.61 -15.68
C ILE A 86 -2.63 6.24 -16.33
N GLN A 87 -1.72 6.10 -17.31
CA GLN A 87 -1.49 4.85 -18.00
C GLN A 87 -1.05 3.75 -17.04
N ILE A 88 -0.06 4.00 -16.19
CA ILE A 88 0.45 3.02 -15.21
C ILE A 88 -0.65 2.59 -14.22
N TRP A 89 -1.46 3.52 -13.71
CA TRP A 89 -2.57 3.16 -12.83
C TRP A 89 -3.63 2.32 -13.53
N LYS A 90 -3.93 2.60 -14.80
CA LYS A 90 -4.84 1.77 -15.60
C LYS A 90 -4.29 0.37 -15.81
N GLU A 91 -3.02 0.25 -16.21
CA GLU A 91 -2.34 -1.04 -16.37
C GLU A 91 -2.28 -1.82 -15.05
N TYR A 92 -2.08 -1.11 -13.93
CA TYR A 92 -2.12 -1.72 -12.60
C TYR A 92 -3.51 -2.28 -12.26
N GLN A 93 -4.59 -1.60 -12.58
CA GLN A 93 -5.94 -2.11 -12.38
C GLN A 93 -6.22 -3.37 -13.22
N GLU A 94 -5.68 -3.43 -14.43
CA GLU A 94 -5.88 -4.57 -15.35
C GLU A 94 -4.98 -5.77 -15.02
N GLN A 95 -3.73 -5.55 -14.62
CA GLN A 95 -2.70 -6.59 -14.44
C GLN A 95 -1.80 -6.30 -13.22
N SER A 96 -2.39 -6.06 -12.06
CA SER A 96 -1.71 -5.56 -10.86
C SER A 96 -0.45 -6.32 -10.46
N ASP A 97 -0.51 -7.63 -10.32
CA ASP A 97 0.64 -8.43 -9.87
C ASP A 97 1.80 -8.38 -10.87
N LYS A 98 1.50 -8.50 -12.17
CA LYS A 98 2.51 -8.44 -13.24
C LYS A 98 3.17 -7.07 -13.33
N LEU A 99 2.35 -6.01 -13.30
CA LEU A 99 2.88 -4.65 -13.39
C LEU A 99 3.69 -4.30 -12.15
N LEU A 100 3.27 -4.71 -10.95
CA LEU A 100 4.00 -4.42 -9.73
C LEU A 100 5.35 -5.15 -9.70
N ILE A 101 5.41 -6.43 -10.09
CA ILE A 101 6.69 -7.15 -10.25
C ILE A 101 7.60 -6.40 -11.22
N LEU A 102 7.09 -6.00 -12.37
CA LEU A 102 7.87 -5.24 -13.35
C LEU A 102 8.36 -3.91 -12.76
N ALA A 103 7.48 -3.17 -12.08
CA ALA A 103 7.81 -1.89 -11.47
C ALA A 103 8.90 -2.02 -10.39
N LEU A 104 8.83 -3.06 -9.55
CA LEU A 104 9.83 -3.33 -8.52
C LEU A 104 11.17 -3.72 -9.15
N ASN A 105 11.18 -4.56 -10.18
CA ASN A 105 12.40 -4.94 -10.89
C ASN A 105 13.05 -3.74 -11.59
N VAL A 106 12.26 -2.89 -12.25
CA VAL A 106 12.74 -1.66 -12.87
C VAL A 106 13.29 -0.68 -11.81
N TYR A 107 12.59 -0.52 -10.67
CA TYR A 107 13.09 0.27 -9.54
C TYR A 107 14.46 -0.23 -9.07
N VAL A 108 14.59 -1.54 -8.79
CA VAL A 108 15.86 -2.13 -8.34
C VAL A 108 16.98 -1.92 -9.36
N SER A 109 16.70 -2.08 -10.65
CA SER A 109 17.73 -1.88 -11.71
C SER A 109 18.35 -0.48 -11.70
N PHE A 110 17.58 0.55 -11.30
CA PHE A 110 18.09 1.92 -11.18
C PHE A 110 18.89 2.15 -9.89
N ILE A 111 18.58 1.43 -8.81
CA ILE A 111 19.20 1.71 -7.50
C ILE A 111 20.29 0.70 -7.09
N GLU A 112 20.43 -0.41 -7.78
CA GLU A 112 21.32 -1.53 -7.41
C GLU A 112 22.76 -1.11 -7.09
N LYS A 113 23.29 -0.12 -7.80
CA LYS A 113 24.64 0.41 -7.62
C LYS A 113 24.70 1.73 -6.85
N VAL A 114 23.57 2.20 -6.35
CA VAL A 114 23.44 3.48 -5.65
C VAL A 114 23.31 3.22 -4.16
N PRO A 115 24.28 3.61 -3.33
CA PRO A 115 24.17 3.46 -1.87
C PRO A 115 23.01 4.30 -1.32
N LEU A 116 22.34 3.78 -0.29
CA LEU A 116 21.32 4.54 0.42
C LEU A 116 22.01 5.72 1.14
N PRO A 117 21.56 6.97 0.94
CA PRO A 117 22.13 8.12 1.63
C PRO A 117 21.95 7.96 3.16
N THR A 118 23.03 7.95 3.90
CA THR A 118 23.00 7.93 5.36
C THR A 118 22.44 9.26 5.89
N GLN A 119 21.55 9.19 6.87
CA GLN A 119 20.95 10.38 7.50
C GLN A 119 21.94 11.16 8.41
N ASP A 120 23.24 10.91 8.30
CA ASP A 120 24.26 11.54 9.12
C ASP A 120 24.70 12.91 8.61
N ALA A 121 23.89 13.95 8.86
CA ALA A 121 24.42 15.31 8.93
C ALA A 121 23.59 16.31 9.78
N ARG A 122 22.43 16.00 10.33
CA ARG A 122 21.60 17.01 11.01
C ARG A 122 21.13 16.74 12.44
N ASN A 123 21.40 15.57 13.07
CA ASN A 123 20.96 15.29 14.44
C ASN A 123 22.11 14.85 15.36
N ARG A 124 23.18 15.68 15.51
CA ARG A 124 24.02 15.65 16.70
C ARG A 124 23.41 16.52 17.80
N ARG A 125 22.25 16.20 18.31
CA ARG A 125 21.73 16.66 19.62
C ARG A 125 20.44 15.92 19.95
N THR A 126 20.57 14.76 20.54
CA THR A 126 19.81 14.21 21.69
C THR A 126 20.10 12.71 21.76
N MET A 127 21.00 12.37 22.65
CA MET A 127 21.18 11.01 23.15
C MET A 127 19.98 10.67 24.04
N HIS A 128 19.26 9.58 23.73
CA HIS A 128 18.92 8.53 24.69
C HIS A 128 18.13 7.42 24.01
N SER A 129 18.61 6.18 24.25
CA SER A 129 17.99 4.87 23.97
C SER A 129 17.61 4.56 22.52
N SER A 130 18.50 3.84 21.85
CA SER A 130 18.26 3.23 20.54
C SER A 130 17.43 1.96 20.68
N PRO A 131 16.28 1.83 20.02
CA PRO A 131 15.77 0.51 19.66
C PRO A 131 16.66 -0.06 18.54
N THR A 132 16.92 -1.36 18.57
CA THR A 132 17.61 -2.10 17.50
C THR A 132 16.97 -1.73 16.14
N PRO A 133 17.75 -1.34 15.11
CA PRO A 133 17.17 -0.91 13.85
C PRO A 133 16.50 -2.12 13.18
N GLN A 134 15.18 -2.15 13.20
CA GLN A 134 14.43 -3.02 12.28
C GLN A 134 14.65 -2.48 10.87
N LYS A 135 15.12 -3.33 9.94
CA LYS A 135 15.20 -3.00 8.51
C LYS A 135 13.86 -2.43 8.05
N SER A 136 13.89 -1.32 7.30
CA SER A 136 12.67 -0.77 6.73
C SER A 136 12.06 -1.75 5.72
N LEU A 137 10.74 -1.69 5.51
CA LEU A 137 10.07 -2.52 4.51
C LEU A 137 10.70 -2.38 3.12
N VAL A 138 11.12 -1.16 2.77
CA VAL A 138 11.78 -0.89 1.48
C VAL A 138 13.13 -1.61 1.39
N GLU A 139 13.97 -1.56 2.44
CA GLU A 139 15.25 -2.24 2.46
C GLU A 139 15.09 -3.76 2.40
N GLU A 140 14.13 -4.31 3.14
CA GLU A 140 13.84 -5.74 3.13
C GLU A 140 13.30 -6.20 1.77
N THR A 141 12.35 -5.46 1.19
CA THR A 141 11.79 -5.77 -0.14
C THR A 141 12.86 -5.63 -1.22
N THR A 142 13.67 -4.58 -1.17
CA THR A 142 14.77 -4.37 -2.12
C THR A 142 15.80 -5.48 -2.02
N SER A 143 16.17 -5.92 -0.81
CA SER A 143 17.10 -7.05 -0.62
C SER A 143 16.55 -8.34 -1.24
N LEU A 144 15.27 -8.65 -1.02
CA LEU A 144 14.62 -9.83 -1.62
C LEU A 144 14.63 -9.81 -3.14
N LEU A 145 14.47 -8.62 -3.75
CA LEU A 145 14.47 -8.46 -5.21
C LEU A 145 15.89 -8.49 -5.80
N ILE A 146 16.89 -7.98 -5.08
CA ILE A 146 18.29 -8.02 -5.53
C ILE A 146 18.80 -9.46 -5.57
N ASP A 147 18.42 -10.28 -4.59
CA ASP A 147 18.85 -11.69 -4.48
C ASP A 147 18.05 -12.63 -5.41
N ALA A 148 16.95 -12.16 -6.02
CA ALA A 148 16.14 -12.95 -6.94
C ALA A 148 16.81 -13.08 -8.33
N PRO A 149 16.74 -14.26 -8.98
CA PRO A 149 17.17 -14.42 -10.37
C PRO A 149 16.30 -13.52 -11.29
N ARG A 150 16.93 -12.61 -12.03
CA ARG A 150 16.24 -11.63 -12.88
C ARG A 150 16.06 -12.16 -14.30
N PRO A 151 14.86 -12.01 -14.89
CA PRO A 151 14.74 -12.17 -16.32
C PRO A 151 15.50 -11.03 -17.03
N PRO A 152 16.14 -11.28 -18.17
CA PRO A 152 16.83 -10.24 -18.93
C PRO A 152 15.80 -9.19 -19.40
N ILE A 153 16.08 -7.92 -19.10
CA ILE A 153 15.30 -6.80 -19.60
C ILE A 153 15.62 -6.65 -21.08
N VAL A 154 14.77 -7.21 -21.94
CA VAL A 154 14.86 -7.00 -23.38
C VAL A 154 13.92 -5.85 -23.72
N ALA A 155 14.52 -4.69 -23.97
CA ALA A 155 13.79 -3.55 -24.54
C ALA A 155 13.25 -3.96 -25.92
N GLY A 156 11.92 -4.08 -26.04
CA GLY A 156 11.23 -4.10 -27.33
C GLY A 156 10.85 -5.47 -27.91
N GLN A 157 10.50 -6.50 -27.13
CA GLN A 157 9.87 -7.70 -27.68
C GLN A 157 8.63 -8.15 -26.93
N GLN A 158 7.64 -8.54 -27.71
CA GLN A 158 6.33 -9.05 -27.33
C GLN A 158 6.41 -10.22 -26.32
N GLN A 159 5.42 -10.24 -25.46
CA GLN A 159 5.01 -11.23 -24.49
C GLN A 159 5.51 -12.66 -24.79
N THR A 160 6.56 -13.06 -24.09
CA THR A 160 6.75 -14.47 -23.75
C THR A 160 6.32 -14.64 -22.30
N THR A 161 5.43 -15.59 -22.06
CA THR A 161 4.99 -16.01 -20.74
C THR A 161 6.19 -16.49 -19.94
N ALA A 162 6.83 -15.58 -19.22
CA ALA A 162 7.85 -15.94 -18.25
C ALA A 162 7.17 -16.74 -17.12
N PRO A 163 7.76 -17.82 -16.60
CA PRO A 163 7.22 -18.50 -15.44
C PRO A 163 7.10 -17.50 -14.27
N LEU A 164 6.02 -17.62 -13.51
CA LEU A 164 5.79 -16.84 -12.29
C LEU A 164 7.07 -16.78 -11.47
N GLY A 165 7.41 -15.57 -11.02
CA GLY A 165 8.65 -15.21 -10.38
C GLY A 165 9.09 -16.16 -9.27
N SER A 166 10.37 -16.07 -8.92
CA SER A 166 10.98 -16.83 -7.83
C SER A 166 10.21 -16.64 -6.51
N GLU A 167 10.38 -17.53 -5.54
CA GLU A 167 9.78 -17.39 -4.19
C GLU A 167 10.07 -16.01 -3.57
N HIS A 168 11.24 -15.44 -3.83
CA HIS A 168 11.65 -14.11 -3.36
C HIS A 168 10.79 -12.99 -3.96
N GLU A 169 10.52 -13.03 -5.27
CA GLU A 169 9.66 -12.04 -5.94
C GLU A 169 8.23 -12.13 -5.41
N THR A 170 7.69 -13.35 -5.24
CA THR A 170 6.36 -13.57 -4.67
C THR A 170 6.26 -13.04 -3.24
N THR A 171 7.30 -13.24 -2.42
CA THR A 171 7.35 -12.75 -1.05
C THR A 171 7.43 -11.22 -1.01
N ALA A 172 8.28 -10.61 -1.85
CA ALA A 172 8.40 -9.17 -1.94
C ALA A 172 7.09 -8.51 -2.40
N LEU A 173 6.44 -9.07 -3.43
CA LEU A 173 5.15 -8.61 -3.92
C LEU A 173 4.06 -8.69 -2.83
N SER A 174 3.99 -9.81 -2.12
CA SER A 174 3.02 -9.99 -1.03
C SER A 174 3.19 -8.93 0.06
N ARG A 175 4.43 -8.65 0.48
CA ARG A 175 4.73 -7.64 1.49
C ARG A 175 4.37 -6.23 1.04
N VAL A 176 4.68 -5.89 -0.23
CA VAL A 176 4.34 -4.58 -0.78
C VAL A 176 2.83 -4.37 -0.82
N ASN A 177 2.08 -5.36 -1.31
CA ASN A 177 0.63 -5.30 -1.37
C ASN A 177 0.00 -5.20 0.03
N GLN A 178 0.47 -5.99 1.00
CA GLN A 178 0.00 -5.94 2.38
C GLN A 178 0.29 -4.59 3.05
N SER A 179 1.49 -4.05 2.83
CA SER A 179 1.86 -2.74 3.37
C SER A 179 1.02 -1.61 2.75
N TYR A 180 0.82 -1.64 1.44
CA TYR A 180 0.01 -0.65 0.75
C TYR A 180 -1.45 -0.68 1.25
N PHE A 181 -2.06 -1.87 1.33
CA PHE A 181 -3.40 -2.08 1.85
C PHE A 181 -3.56 -1.59 3.30
N ARG A 182 -2.62 -1.99 4.18
CA ARG A 182 -2.62 -1.53 5.58
C ARG A 182 -2.56 -0.01 5.69
N ASN A 183 -1.66 0.62 4.92
CA ASN A 183 -1.52 2.08 4.95
C ASN A 183 -2.79 2.80 4.49
N ALA A 184 -3.49 2.24 3.48
CA ALA A 184 -4.76 2.78 3.01
C ALA A 184 -5.85 2.71 4.10
N LEU A 185 -5.98 1.56 4.79
CA LEU A 185 -6.97 1.40 5.87
C LEU A 185 -6.65 2.26 7.09
N ILE A 186 -5.40 2.31 7.53
CA ILE A 186 -4.96 3.18 8.63
C ILE A 186 -5.35 4.64 8.35
N ALA A 187 -5.09 5.10 7.13
CA ALA A 187 -5.43 6.46 6.73
C ALA A 187 -6.95 6.70 6.66
N ASN A 188 -7.72 5.71 6.16
CA ASN A 188 -9.17 5.83 6.00
C ASN A 188 -9.93 5.78 7.33
N TYR A 189 -9.46 4.96 8.28
CA TYR A 189 -10.05 4.79 9.60
C TYR A 189 -9.40 5.65 10.69
N HIS A 190 -8.49 6.58 10.32
CA HIS A 190 -7.82 7.50 11.24
C HIS A 190 -7.14 6.77 12.42
N ASP A 191 -6.33 5.75 12.10
CA ASP A 191 -5.60 4.93 13.08
C ASP A 191 -6.50 4.32 14.17
N THR A 192 -7.78 4.01 13.87
CA THR A 192 -8.77 3.58 14.86
C THR A 192 -9.53 2.34 14.42
N CYS A 193 -9.65 1.34 15.28
CA CYS A 193 -10.47 0.15 15.04
C CYS A 193 -11.93 0.53 14.80
N CYS A 194 -12.52 0.10 13.69
CA CYS A 194 -13.89 0.45 13.31
C CYS A 194 -14.98 -0.11 14.24
N LEU A 195 -14.64 -1.11 15.05
CA LEU A 195 -15.58 -1.77 15.97
C LEU A 195 -15.45 -1.26 17.42
N THR A 196 -14.23 -1.14 17.93
CA THR A 196 -13.99 -0.89 19.36
C THR A 196 -13.44 0.49 19.67
N GLY A 197 -12.98 1.23 18.66
CA GLY A 197 -12.34 2.52 18.86
C GLY A 197 -10.90 2.46 19.40
N ILE A 198 -10.29 1.26 19.52
CA ILE A 198 -8.87 1.12 19.88
C ILE A 198 -8.01 1.79 18.82
N ASN A 199 -7.04 2.62 19.25
CA ASN A 199 -6.11 3.38 18.38
C ASN A 199 -4.63 3.10 18.70
N ILE A 200 -4.31 1.87 19.05
CA ILE A 200 -2.95 1.41 19.34
C ILE A 200 -2.43 0.68 18.12
N ASP A 201 -1.58 1.34 17.31
CA ASP A 201 -1.14 0.85 16.00
C ASP A 201 -0.65 -0.62 15.99
N PRO A 202 0.17 -1.13 16.92
CA PRO A 202 0.58 -2.53 16.92
C PRO A 202 -0.58 -3.53 17.12
N LEU A 203 -1.72 -3.08 17.64
CA LEU A 203 -2.92 -3.92 17.87
C LEU A 203 -3.93 -3.81 16.73
N LEU A 204 -3.71 -2.93 15.76
CA LEU A 204 -4.59 -2.74 14.62
C LEU A 204 -4.17 -3.65 13.46
N ILE A 205 -5.13 -4.36 12.90
CA ILE A 205 -4.95 -5.26 11.75
C ILE A 205 -5.79 -4.76 10.58
N ALA A 206 -5.17 -4.70 9.41
CA ALA A 206 -5.85 -4.48 8.15
C ALA A 206 -6.48 -5.80 7.69
N SER A 207 -7.73 -6.02 8.06
CA SER A 207 -8.48 -7.25 7.80
C SER A 207 -9.11 -7.21 6.42
N HIS A 208 -8.92 -8.27 5.60
CA HIS A 208 -9.59 -8.40 4.32
C HIS A 208 -10.99 -8.97 4.49
N ILE A 209 -12.00 -8.33 3.87
CA ILE A 209 -13.38 -8.82 3.87
C ILE A 209 -13.49 -10.05 2.97
N LYS A 210 -13.14 -9.94 1.69
CA LYS A 210 -12.92 -11.09 0.80
C LYS A 210 -11.50 -11.58 1.02
N PRO A 211 -11.29 -12.84 1.46
CA PRO A 211 -9.98 -13.32 1.88
C PRO A 211 -8.89 -13.15 0.82
N TRP A 212 -7.67 -12.80 1.25
CA TRP A 212 -6.49 -12.62 0.40
C TRP A 212 -6.29 -13.72 -0.64
N LYS A 213 -6.47 -14.99 -0.25
CA LYS A 213 -6.20 -16.15 -1.11
C LYS A 213 -7.09 -16.21 -2.36
N VAL A 214 -8.30 -15.68 -2.29
CA VAL A 214 -9.29 -15.70 -3.37
C VAL A 214 -9.47 -14.34 -4.04
N SER A 215 -8.81 -13.32 -3.53
CA SER A 215 -8.81 -11.98 -4.10
C SER A 215 -7.87 -11.86 -5.29
N THR A 216 -8.31 -11.13 -6.32
CA THR A 216 -7.44 -10.70 -7.42
C THR A 216 -6.34 -9.77 -6.92
N GLY A 217 -5.30 -9.55 -7.71
CA GLY A 217 -4.23 -8.65 -7.31
C GLY A 217 -4.71 -7.23 -6.98
N PHE A 218 -5.68 -6.70 -7.74
CA PHE A 218 -6.29 -5.39 -7.46
C PHE A 218 -7.15 -5.40 -6.19
N GLU A 219 -7.97 -6.44 -5.97
CA GLU A 219 -8.80 -6.58 -4.77
C GLU A 219 -7.96 -6.66 -3.48
N LYS A 220 -6.74 -7.23 -3.57
CA LYS A 220 -5.78 -7.31 -2.43
C LYS A 220 -5.32 -5.95 -1.94
N THR A 221 -5.35 -4.93 -2.77
CA THR A 221 -4.91 -3.57 -2.43
C THR A 221 -6.04 -2.56 -2.37
N ASN A 222 -7.27 -2.99 -2.71
CA ASN A 222 -8.45 -2.13 -2.66
C ASN A 222 -8.92 -1.91 -1.23
N ALA A 223 -8.90 -0.66 -0.75
CA ALA A 223 -9.33 -0.32 0.60
C ALA A 223 -10.80 -0.64 0.88
N ALA A 224 -11.68 -0.68 -0.16
CA ALA A 224 -13.07 -1.11 0.00
C ALA A 224 -13.22 -2.62 0.29
N ASN A 225 -12.14 -3.41 0.15
CA ASN A 225 -12.07 -4.81 0.58
C ASN A 225 -11.53 -4.94 2.01
N GLY A 226 -11.64 -3.94 2.86
CA GLY A 226 -11.00 -3.99 4.16
C GLY A 226 -11.71 -3.32 5.32
N LEU A 227 -11.43 -3.85 6.49
CA LEU A 227 -11.78 -3.30 7.79
C LEU A 227 -10.50 -3.06 8.61
N LEU A 228 -10.43 -1.98 9.37
CA LEU A 228 -9.39 -1.81 10.38
C LEU A 228 -9.91 -2.32 11.71
N LEU A 229 -9.44 -3.49 12.12
CA LEU A 229 -9.90 -4.17 13.34
C LEU A 229 -8.76 -4.27 14.36
N ASN A 230 -9.10 -4.44 15.66
CA ASN A 230 -8.11 -4.91 16.61
C ASN A 230 -7.86 -6.41 16.41
N ALA A 231 -6.72 -6.91 16.88
CA ALA A 231 -6.24 -8.27 16.62
C ALA A 231 -7.22 -9.38 17.06
N PHE A 232 -8.02 -9.18 18.11
CA PHE A 232 -8.99 -10.16 18.55
C PHE A 232 -10.17 -10.26 17.55
N HIS A 233 -10.77 -9.12 17.20
CA HIS A 233 -11.91 -9.09 16.27
C HIS A 233 -11.51 -9.39 14.82
N ASP A 234 -10.31 -9.02 14.40
CA ASP A 234 -9.72 -9.49 13.14
C ASP A 234 -9.73 -11.03 13.08
N LYS A 235 -9.26 -11.68 14.14
CA LYS A 235 -9.24 -13.14 14.19
C LYS A 235 -10.63 -13.75 14.20
N ALA A 236 -11.58 -13.13 14.88
CA ALA A 236 -12.98 -13.59 14.89
C ALA A 236 -13.63 -13.43 13.52
N PHE A 237 -13.36 -12.32 12.82
CA PHE A 237 -13.82 -12.05 11.47
C PHE A 237 -13.23 -13.03 10.46
N ASP A 238 -11.91 -13.17 10.41
CA ASP A 238 -11.19 -14.11 9.54
C ASP A 238 -11.68 -15.56 9.67
N ARG A 239 -12.12 -15.94 10.87
CA ARG A 239 -12.60 -17.28 11.16
C ARG A 239 -14.11 -17.45 11.01
N GLY A 240 -14.80 -16.39 10.62
CA GLY A 240 -16.24 -16.42 10.39
C GLY A 240 -17.11 -16.44 11.65
N TYR A 241 -16.54 -16.15 12.82
CA TYR A 241 -17.33 -16.01 14.07
C TYR A 241 -18.08 -14.70 14.14
N MET A 242 -17.75 -13.75 13.28
CA MET A 242 -18.50 -12.51 13.09
C MET A 242 -18.45 -12.09 11.61
N THR A 243 -19.44 -11.30 11.20
CA THR A 243 -19.51 -10.65 9.90
C THR A 243 -20.15 -9.27 10.03
N ILE A 244 -20.28 -8.56 8.92
CA ILE A 244 -21.12 -7.35 8.80
C ILE A 244 -22.15 -7.58 7.71
N ASP A 245 -23.30 -6.91 7.80
CA ASP A 245 -24.34 -6.91 6.77
C ASP A 245 -24.20 -5.70 5.81
N ASP A 246 -25.11 -5.61 4.85
CA ASP A 246 -25.15 -4.52 3.87
C ASP A 246 -25.47 -3.15 4.47
N ASP A 247 -26.03 -3.12 5.68
CA ASP A 247 -26.22 -1.90 6.46
C ASP A 247 -25.02 -1.60 7.36
N TYR A 248 -23.92 -2.36 7.25
CA TYR A 248 -22.73 -2.27 8.09
C TYR A 248 -22.95 -2.60 9.56
N ARG A 249 -23.93 -3.43 9.89
CA ARG A 249 -24.17 -3.94 11.25
C ARG A 249 -23.40 -5.24 11.45
N VAL A 250 -22.90 -5.41 12.65
CA VAL A 250 -22.17 -6.61 13.06
C VAL A 250 -23.14 -7.74 13.35
N HIS A 251 -22.81 -8.94 12.91
CA HIS A 251 -23.49 -10.19 13.23
C HIS A 251 -22.51 -11.21 13.81
N ILE A 252 -22.89 -11.80 14.94
CA ILE A 252 -22.12 -12.83 15.63
C ILE A 252 -22.68 -14.21 15.30
N SER A 253 -21.80 -15.13 14.95
CA SER A 253 -22.18 -16.51 14.65
C SER A 253 -22.81 -17.20 15.88
N ALA A 254 -23.91 -17.92 15.67
CA ALA A 254 -24.51 -18.77 16.70
C ALA A 254 -23.58 -19.89 17.21
N ARG A 255 -22.44 -20.13 16.53
CA ARG A 255 -21.39 -21.05 17.01
C ARG A 255 -20.56 -20.49 18.16
N VAL A 256 -20.69 -19.20 18.48
CA VAL A 256 -20.08 -18.63 19.67
C VAL A 256 -20.97 -18.96 20.87
N PRO A 257 -20.53 -19.75 21.86
CA PRO A 257 -21.37 -20.09 23.00
C PRO A 257 -21.61 -18.86 23.90
N HIS A 258 -22.83 -18.70 24.41
CA HIS A 258 -23.15 -17.64 25.35
C HIS A 258 -22.55 -17.91 26.73
N ASN A 259 -21.80 -16.97 27.24
CA ASN A 259 -21.33 -16.83 28.61
C ASN A 259 -20.87 -15.39 28.83
N ASP A 260 -20.68 -14.98 30.09
CA ASP A 260 -20.36 -13.60 30.46
C ASP A 260 -19.15 -13.03 29.68
N ILE A 261 -18.15 -13.85 29.42
CA ILE A 261 -16.92 -13.42 28.70
C ILE A 261 -17.17 -13.26 27.21
N ASN A 262 -17.84 -14.24 26.58
CA ASN A 262 -18.15 -14.15 25.15
C ASN A 262 -19.18 -13.07 24.87
N ASP A 263 -20.16 -12.87 25.77
CA ASP A 263 -21.15 -11.81 25.66
C ASP A 263 -20.47 -10.44 25.76
N TYR A 264 -19.50 -10.29 26.65
CA TYR A 264 -18.70 -9.07 26.77
C TYR A 264 -17.77 -8.82 25.57
N TRP A 265 -17.09 -9.85 25.03
CA TRP A 265 -16.10 -9.66 23.95
C TRP A 265 -16.70 -9.72 22.55
N MET A 266 -17.86 -10.35 22.38
CA MET A 266 -18.47 -10.59 21.06
C MET A 266 -19.91 -10.05 20.99
N TYR A 267 -20.85 -10.60 21.75
CA TYR A 267 -22.28 -10.31 21.61
C TYR A 267 -22.67 -8.88 21.95
N GLN A 268 -21.87 -8.15 22.75
CA GLN A 268 -22.10 -6.72 22.94
C GLN A 268 -22.07 -5.91 21.63
N PHE A 269 -21.50 -6.45 20.57
CA PHE A 269 -21.43 -5.80 19.25
C PHE A 269 -22.54 -6.25 18.30
N GLU A 270 -23.30 -7.29 18.61
CA GLU A 270 -24.41 -7.77 17.80
C GLU A 270 -25.37 -6.63 17.44
N GLY A 271 -25.67 -6.47 16.14
CA GLY A 271 -26.56 -5.43 15.62
C GLY A 271 -26.00 -4.00 15.65
N ARG A 272 -24.80 -3.78 16.21
CA ARG A 272 -24.18 -2.44 16.22
C ARG A 272 -23.56 -2.11 14.85
N TYR A 273 -23.63 -0.85 14.50
CA TYR A 273 -22.90 -0.34 13.33
C TYR A 273 -21.40 -0.27 13.59
N ILE A 274 -20.60 -0.63 12.56
CA ILE A 274 -19.20 -0.26 12.56
C ILE A 274 -19.04 1.25 12.31
N THR A 275 -17.93 1.83 12.74
CA THR A 275 -17.53 3.17 12.31
C THR A 275 -17.07 3.08 10.87
N LEU A 276 -17.76 3.78 9.96
CA LEU A 276 -17.36 3.81 8.55
C LEU A 276 -16.08 4.63 8.35
N PRO A 277 -15.27 4.25 7.36
CA PRO A 277 -14.06 5.00 7.01
C PRO A 277 -14.43 6.34 6.36
N SER A 278 -13.49 7.28 6.36
CA SER A 278 -13.65 8.59 5.73
C SER A 278 -13.81 8.52 4.21
N SER A 279 -13.36 7.42 3.60
CA SER A 279 -13.47 7.14 2.16
C SER A 279 -13.37 5.65 1.90
N ASN A 280 -13.75 5.20 0.70
CA ASN A 280 -13.76 3.78 0.31
C ASN A 280 -14.49 2.91 1.36
N PRO A 281 -15.79 3.13 1.60
CA PRO A 281 -16.54 2.26 2.51
C PRO A 281 -16.47 0.81 2.02
N PRO A 282 -16.62 -0.17 2.92
CA PRO A 282 -16.65 -1.57 2.56
C PRO A 282 -17.65 -1.83 1.42
N SER A 283 -17.20 -2.48 0.34
CA SER A 283 -18.06 -2.76 -0.80
C SER A 283 -19.01 -3.91 -0.48
N HIS A 284 -20.29 -3.76 -0.86
CA HIS A 284 -21.32 -4.80 -0.69
C HIS A 284 -20.92 -6.13 -1.34
N GLU A 285 -20.22 -6.10 -2.47
CA GLU A 285 -19.71 -7.30 -3.14
C GLU A 285 -18.79 -8.13 -2.22
N PHE A 286 -17.88 -7.45 -1.50
CA PHE A 286 -16.97 -8.14 -0.58
C PHE A 286 -17.67 -8.60 0.69
N ILE A 287 -18.63 -7.81 1.20
CA ILE A 287 -19.47 -8.17 2.34
C ILE A 287 -20.27 -9.42 2.02
N GLU A 288 -20.95 -9.43 0.88
CA GLU A 288 -21.74 -10.59 0.41
C GLU A 288 -20.86 -11.85 0.27
N TYR A 289 -19.63 -11.68 -0.27
CA TYR A 289 -18.68 -12.79 -0.33
C TYR A 289 -18.37 -13.35 1.05
N HIS A 290 -18.07 -12.48 2.03
CA HIS A 290 -17.75 -12.89 3.39
C HIS A 290 -18.92 -13.61 4.06
N GLN A 291 -20.13 -13.08 3.93
CA GLN A 291 -21.36 -13.69 4.46
C GLN A 291 -21.60 -15.09 3.91
N LYS A 292 -21.39 -15.28 2.58
CA LYS A 292 -21.67 -16.54 1.90
C LYS A 292 -20.58 -17.60 2.06
N HIS A 293 -19.31 -17.19 2.19
CA HIS A 293 -18.19 -18.13 2.05
C HIS A 293 -17.29 -18.21 3.28
N VAL A 294 -17.39 -17.26 4.22
CA VAL A 294 -16.53 -17.21 5.42
C VAL A 294 -17.37 -17.33 6.69
N PHE A 295 -18.47 -16.57 6.78
CA PHE A 295 -19.30 -16.52 7.99
C PHE A 295 -19.90 -17.90 8.30
N LEU A 296 -19.78 -18.31 9.57
CA LEU A 296 -20.28 -19.59 10.08
C LEU A 296 -21.75 -19.44 10.48
N THR A 297 -22.62 -19.78 9.56
CA THR A 297 -24.03 -20.07 9.89
C THR A 297 -24.13 -21.43 10.61
N VAL A 298 -25.19 -21.70 11.31
CA VAL A 298 -25.40 -22.89 12.18
C VAL A 298 -24.97 -24.18 11.51
#